data_8ff83b872184bc61fffbdc6409d45e61
#
_entry.id   8ff83b872184bc61fffbdc6409d45e61
#
_cell.length_a   1.000
_cell.length_b   1.000
_cell.length_c   1.000
_cell.angle_alpha   90.00
_cell.angle_beta   90.00
_cell.angle_gamma   90.00
#
_symmetry.space_group_name_H-M   'P 1'
#
loop_
_entity.id
_entity.type
_entity.pdbx_description
1 polymer ?
#
loop_
_entity_poly.entity_id
_entity_poly.type
_entity_poly.pdbx_seq_one_letter_code
_entity_poly.pdbx_strand_id
1 'polypeptide(L)'
;DRVGCVELAIFKAYTKYADTLAFTRHGMTLYELKLKAKEDAEAAEQLAAIEADTQKAKGGLAGTVLVSDGFFPFRDGVDAAMAQGVTAIGQPGGSMRDTEVIAACNEASPQVAMVFTGQRSFKH
;
A
#
# COMPACT_ATOMS: atom_id res chain seq x y z
N ASP A 1 3.48 -15.41 2.09
CA ASP A 1 4.23 -15.20 0.84
C ASP A 1 4.45 -13.72 0.58
N ARG A 2 5.23 -13.39 -0.44
CA ARG A 2 5.60 -11.99 -0.73
C ARG A 2 4.38 -11.16 -1.18
N VAL A 3 3.49 -11.75 -1.97
CA VAL A 3 2.25 -11.09 -2.40
C VAL A 3 1.38 -10.78 -1.19
N GLY A 4 1.21 -11.74 -0.29
CA GLY A 4 0.45 -11.55 0.93
C GLY A 4 1.02 -10.47 1.83
N CYS A 5 2.36 -10.37 1.91
CA CYS A 5 3.02 -9.29 2.66
C CYS A 5 2.74 -7.93 2.04
N VAL A 6 2.78 -7.81 0.72
CA VAL A 6 2.47 -6.55 0.02
C VAL A 6 1.01 -6.17 0.22
N GLU A 7 0.09 -7.10 0.06
CA GLU A 7 -1.34 -6.86 0.25
C GLU A 7 -1.66 -6.43 1.68
N LEU A 8 -1.03 -7.07 2.67
CA LEU A 8 -1.19 -6.69 4.07
C LEU A 8 -0.68 -5.28 4.34
N ALA A 9 0.48 -4.93 3.77
CA ALA A 9 1.05 -3.60 3.91
C ALA A 9 0.12 -2.54 3.31
N ILE A 10 -0.47 -2.82 2.16
CA ILE A 10 -1.45 -1.94 1.52
C ILE A 10 -2.67 -1.76 2.42
N PHE A 11 -3.23 -2.86 2.92
CA PHE A 11 -4.38 -2.83 3.82
C PHE A 11 -4.09 -1.97 5.06
N LYS A 12 -2.94 -2.18 5.69
CA LYS A 12 -2.54 -1.41 6.87
C LYS A 12 -2.37 0.07 6.56
N ALA A 13 -1.83 0.41 5.39
CA ALA A 13 -1.68 1.80 4.97
C ALA A 13 -3.04 2.48 4.83
N TYR A 14 -3.99 1.84 4.18
CA TYR A 14 -5.35 2.36 4.01
C TYR A 14 -6.05 2.56 5.36
N THR A 15 -5.94 1.57 6.23
CA THR A 15 -6.56 1.62 7.56
C THR A 15 -5.98 2.75 8.39
N LYS A 16 -4.66 2.88 8.39
CA LYS A 16 -3.97 3.93 9.13
C LYS A 16 -4.31 5.32 8.61
N TYR A 17 -4.38 5.47 7.29
CA TYR A 17 -4.75 6.73 6.66
C TYR A 17 -6.17 7.15 7.07
N ALA A 18 -7.13 6.23 6.95
CA ALA A 18 -8.51 6.48 7.34
C ALA A 18 -8.64 6.80 8.83
N ASP A 19 -7.91 6.07 9.67
CA ASP A 19 -7.92 6.31 11.11
C ASP A 19 -7.36 7.69 11.47
N THR A 20 -6.30 8.11 10.78
CA THR A 20 -5.72 9.44 10.94
C THR A 20 -6.73 10.52 10.56
N LEU A 21 -7.45 10.34 9.45
CA LEU A 21 -8.50 11.29 9.05
C LEU A 21 -9.64 11.35 10.07
N ALA A 22 -10.07 10.20 10.59
CA ALA A 22 -11.13 10.15 11.59
C ALA A 22 -10.73 10.94 12.85
N PHE A 23 -9.52 10.72 13.30
CA PHE A 23 -9.01 11.42 14.48
C PHE A 23 -8.82 12.91 14.23
N THR A 24 -8.19 13.28 13.11
CA THR A 24 -7.90 14.67 12.77
C THR A 24 -9.17 15.49 12.56
N ARG A 25 -10.17 14.90 11.90
CA ARG A 25 -11.42 15.61 11.55
C ARG A 25 -12.44 15.61 12.67
N HIS A 26 -12.51 14.51 13.44
CA HIS A 26 -13.63 14.28 14.37
C HIS A 26 -13.22 13.90 15.78
N GLY A 27 -11.92 13.76 16.05
CA GLY A 27 -11.42 13.39 17.37
C GLY A 27 -11.78 11.94 17.78
N MET A 28 -12.09 11.10 16.83
CA MET A 28 -12.47 9.70 17.06
C MET A 28 -11.53 8.77 16.32
N THR A 29 -11.41 7.53 16.82
CA THR A 29 -10.79 6.47 16.04
C THR A 29 -11.74 6.06 14.91
N LEU A 30 -11.20 5.43 13.88
CA LEU A 30 -12.02 4.90 12.79
C LEU A 30 -13.07 3.92 13.33
N TYR A 31 -12.67 3.08 14.29
CA TYR A 31 -13.58 2.13 14.92
C TYR A 31 -14.76 2.83 15.61
N GLU A 32 -14.48 3.86 16.40
CA GLU A 32 -15.51 4.64 17.06
C GLU A 32 -16.46 5.30 16.08
N LEU A 33 -15.91 5.87 14.99
CA LEU A 33 -16.74 6.47 13.95
C LEU A 33 -17.63 5.44 13.25
N LYS A 34 -17.09 4.25 12.97
CA LYS A 34 -17.88 3.16 12.38
C LYS A 34 -19.05 2.72 13.27
N LEU A 35 -18.81 2.65 14.58
CA LEU A 35 -19.87 2.33 15.53
C LEU A 35 -20.95 3.41 15.54
N LYS A 36 -20.55 4.67 15.61
CA LYS A 36 -21.46 5.80 15.63
C LYS A 36 -22.27 5.90 14.34
N ALA A 37 -21.66 5.59 13.20
CA ALA A 37 -22.30 5.64 11.89
C ALA A 37 -23.47 4.68 11.75
N LYS A 38 -23.54 3.65 12.58
CA LYS A 38 -24.66 2.69 12.58
C LYS A 38 -25.95 3.31 13.09
N GLU A 39 -25.86 4.36 13.89
CA GLU A 39 -27.00 4.98 14.57
C GLU A 39 -27.20 6.46 14.22
N ASP A 40 -26.24 7.08 13.56
CA ASP A 40 -26.22 8.51 13.30
C ASP A 40 -25.90 8.77 11.82
N ALA A 41 -26.83 9.40 11.13
CA ALA A 41 -26.70 9.68 9.70
C ALA A 41 -25.54 10.64 9.41
N GLU A 42 -25.29 11.63 10.28
CA GLU A 42 -24.18 12.55 10.11
C GLU A 42 -22.83 11.80 10.21
N ALA A 43 -22.71 10.91 11.18
CA ALA A 43 -21.52 10.08 11.33
C ALA A 43 -21.32 9.15 10.12
N ALA A 44 -22.41 8.63 9.55
CA ALA A 44 -22.34 7.82 8.34
C ALA A 44 -21.81 8.63 7.14
N GLU A 45 -22.22 9.89 7.00
CA GLU A 45 -21.71 10.78 5.96
C GLU A 45 -20.23 11.09 6.18
N GLN A 46 -19.83 11.33 7.42
CA GLN A 46 -18.43 11.58 7.77
C GLN A 46 -17.56 10.37 7.43
N LEU A 47 -18.04 9.17 7.75
CA LEU A 47 -17.33 7.93 7.43
C LEU A 47 -17.18 7.75 5.93
N ALA A 48 -18.26 7.98 5.17
CA ALA A 48 -18.23 7.85 3.71
C ALA A 48 -17.24 8.83 3.09
N ALA A 49 -17.16 10.06 3.59
CA ALA A 49 -16.18 11.05 3.12
C ALA A 49 -14.74 10.61 3.38
N ILE A 50 -14.48 10.04 4.56
CA ILE A 50 -13.16 9.53 4.92
C ILE A 50 -12.79 8.35 4.02
N GLU A 51 -13.70 7.43 3.78
CA GLU A 51 -13.45 6.29 2.90
C GLU A 51 -13.18 6.73 1.46
N ALA A 52 -13.92 7.71 0.95
CA ALA A 52 -13.71 8.26 -0.38
C ALA A 52 -12.35 8.95 -0.49
N ASP A 53 -11.97 9.75 0.49
CA ASP A 53 -10.68 10.44 0.50
C ASP A 53 -9.52 9.47 0.63
N THR A 54 -9.69 8.40 1.43
CA THR A 54 -8.69 7.35 1.56
C THR A 54 -8.45 6.63 0.24
N GLN A 55 -9.53 6.30 -0.49
CA GLN A 55 -9.42 5.67 -1.81
C GLN A 55 -8.75 6.61 -2.81
N LYS A 56 -9.12 7.88 -2.81
CA LYS A 56 -8.53 8.88 -3.71
C LYS A 56 -7.03 9.05 -3.47
N ALA A 57 -6.60 9.02 -2.21
CA ALA A 57 -5.20 9.12 -1.82
C ALA A 57 -4.48 7.77 -1.91
N LYS A 58 -5.19 6.69 -2.22
CA LYS A 58 -4.64 5.33 -2.22
C LYS A 58 -3.93 5.01 -0.91
N GLY A 59 -4.57 5.35 0.21
CA GLY A 59 -4.01 5.13 1.54
C GLY A 59 -2.71 5.86 1.80
N GLY A 60 -2.44 6.95 1.06
CA GLY A 60 -1.18 7.69 1.15
C GLY A 60 -0.02 7.04 0.42
N LEU A 61 -0.26 5.96 -0.33
CA LEU A 61 0.80 5.19 -1.01
C LEU A 61 1.23 5.80 -2.34
N ALA A 62 0.37 6.60 -2.98
CA ALA A 62 0.71 7.23 -4.26
C ALA A 62 1.95 8.10 -4.10
N GLY A 63 2.94 7.90 -4.96
CA GLY A 63 4.20 8.64 -4.92
C GLY A 63 5.24 8.11 -3.94
N THR A 64 4.95 7.02 -3.24
CA THR A 64 5.88 6.45 -2.26
C THR A 64 6.82 5.42 -2.88
N VAL A 65 7.72 4.90 -2.05
CA VAL A 65 8.70 3.88 -2.41
C VAL A 65 8.42 2.62 -1.59
N LEU A 66 8.45 1.46 -2.24
CA LEU A 66 8.37 0.17 -1.58
C LEU A 66 9.77 -0.42 -1.45
N VAL A 67 10.14 -0.84 -0.25
CA VAL A 67 11.39 -1.57 -0.02
C VAL A 67 11.05 -2.94 0.55
N SER A 68 11.58 -3.99 -0.06
CA SER A 68 11.38 -5.37 0.38
C SER A 68 12.69 -5.94 0.92
N ASP A 69 12.60 -6.69 2.01
CA ASP A 69 13.74 -7.40 2.60
C ASP A 69 14.05 -8.73 1.89
N GLY A 70 13.17 -9.19 1.01
CA GLY A 70 13.36 -10.38 0.20
C GLY A 70 12.98 -10.14 -1.25
N PHE A 71 13.45 -11.03 -2.14
CA PHE A 71 13.12 -10.91 -3.55
C PHE A 71 11.63 -11.19 -3.81
N PHE A 72 11.14 -10.71 -4.94
CA PHE A 72 9.80 -11.03 -5.42
C PHE A 72 9.86 -12.29 -6.29
N PRO A 73 9.22 -13.39 -5.86
CA PRO A 73 9.25 -14.63 -6.66
C PRO A 73 8.43 -14.54 -7.95
N PHE A 74 7.45 -13.64 -7.98
CA PHE A 74 6.58 -13.39 -9.14
C PHE A 74 6.27 -11.91 -9.22
N ARG A 75 5.80 -11.48 -10.40
CA ARG A 75 5.47 -10.06 -10.62
C ARG A 75 4.23 -9.58 -9.85
N ASP A 76 3.41 -10.50 -9.32
CA ASP A 76 2.13 -10.16 -8.67
C ASP A 76 2.27 -9.12 -7.55
N GLY A 77 3.30 -9.28 -6.70
CA GLY A 77 3.55 -8.34 -5.60
C GLY A 77 3.93 -6.95 -6.10
N VAL A 78 4.73 -6.91 -7.15
CA VAL A 78 5.15 -5.66 -7.79
C VAL A 78 3.95 -4.99 -8.47
N ASP A 79 3.15 -5.76 -9.20
CA ASP A 79 1.93 -5.24 -9.83
C ASP A 79 0.96 -4.66 -8.80
N ALA A 80 0.78 -5.34 -7.66
CA ALA A 80 -0.07 -4.87 -6.58
C ALA A 80 0.41 -3.52 -6.02
N ALA A 81 1.71 -3.37 -5.82
CA ALA A 81 2.30 -2.12 -5.32
C ALA A 81 2.15 -1.00 -6.34
N MET A 82 2.42 -1.28 -7.61
CA MET A 82 2.32 -0.28 -8.67
C MET A 82 0.89 0.20 -8.88
N ALA A 83 -0.10 -0.67 -8.68
CA ALA A 83 -1.51 -0.29 -8.73
C ALA A 83 -1.86 0.78 -7.69
N GLN A 84 -1.09 0.88 -6.60
CA GLN A 84 -1.27 1.90 -5.57
C GLN A 84 -0.46 3.17 -5.83
N GLY A 85 0.19 3.28 -6.98
CA GLY A 85 0.94 4.49 -7.34
C GLY A 85 2.33 4.57 -6.73
N VAL A 86 2.90 3.45 -6.30
CA VAL A 86 4.30 3.37 -5.86
C VAL A 86 5.21 3.72 -7.04
N THR A 87 6.21 4.57 -6.82
CA THR A 87 7.07 5.11 -7.88
C THR A 87 8.42 4.44 -8.00
N ALA A 88 8.84 3.73 -6.95
CA ALA A 88 10.10 3.00 -6.96
C ALA A 88 10.02 1.79 -6.05
N ILE A 89 10.77 0.75 -6.39
CA ILE A 89 10.82 -0.50 -5.63
C ILE A 89 12.27 -0.89 -5.41
N GLY A 90 12.64 -1.15 -4.15
CA GLY A 90 13.93 -1.69 -3.76
C GLY A 90 13.78 -3.13 -3.31
N GLN A 91 14.67 -4.02 -3.76
CA GLN A 91 14.67 -5.42 -3.37
C GLN A 91 16.07 -6.02 -3.47
N PRO A 92 16.35 -7.14 -2.79
CA PRO A 92 17.67 -7.77 -2.87
C PRO A 92 17.94 -8.48 -4.20
N GLY A 93 16.91 -8.91 -4.93
CA GLY A 93 17.07 -9.74 -6.12
C GLY A 93 17.36 -11.20 -5.77
N GLY A 94 17.71 -12.00 -6.78
CA GLY A 94 18.07 -13.40 -6.62
C GLY A 94 16.96 -14.38 -6.96
N SER A 95 15.84 -13.91 -7.47
CA SER A 95 14.78 -14.77 -7.99
C SER A 95 15.07 -15.18 -9.41
N MET A 96 14.68 -16.39 -9.78
CA MET A 96 14.72 -16.83 -11.18
C MET A 96 13.80 -15.99 -12.07
N ARG A 97 12.88 -15.25 -11.48
CA ARG A 97 11.90 -14.41 -12.18
C ARG A 97 12.19 -12.91 -12.07
N ASP A 98 13.41 -12.53 -11.73
CA ASP A 98 13.81 -11.12 -11.65
C ASP A 98 13.51 -10.38 -12.96
N THR A 99 13.73 -11.05 -14.11
CA THR A 99 13.45 -10.48 -15.42
C THR A 99 11.98 -10.09 -15.59
N GLU A 100 11.06 -10.92 -15.13
CA GLU A 100 9.61 -10.63 -15.18
C GLU A 100 9.25 -9.45 -14.28
N VAL A 101 9.87 -9.38 -13.11
CA VAL A 101 9.64 -8.31 -12.15
C VAL A 101 10.16 -6.97 -12.70
N ILE A 102 11.33 -6.98 -13.32
CA ILE A 102 11.88 -5.80 -13.99
C ILE A 102 10.97 -5.37 -15.14
N ALA A 103 10.49 -6.33 -15.94
CA ALA A 103 9.59 -6.05 -17.06
C ALA A 103 8.30 -5.38 -16.57
N ALA A 104 7.75 -5.81 -15.43
CA ALA A 104 6.56 -5.19 -14.85
C ALA A 104 6.78 -3.70 -14.57
N CYS A 105 7.93 -3.35 -14.00
CA CYS A 105 8.26 -1.94 -13.73
C CYS A 105 8.42 -1.13 -15.01
N ASN A 106 9.04 -1.72 -16.03
CA ASN A 106 9.26 -1.05 -17.32
C ASN A 106 7.96 -0.85 -18.10
N GLU A 107 7.02 -1.76 -17.97
CA GLU A 107 5.70 -1.68 -18.62
C GLU A 107 4.78 -0.66 -17.98
N ALA A 108 5.04 -0.28 -16.73
CA ALA A 108 4.20 0.67 -16.01
C ALA A 108 4.21 2.04 -16.67
N SER A 109 3.10 2.76 -16.61
CA SER A 109 2.99 4.10 -17.14
C SER A 109 2.44 5.05 -16.06
N PRO A 110 3.29 5.92 -15.49
CA PRO A 110 4.73 6.08 -15.78
C PRO A 110 5.55 4.90 -15.28
N GLN A 111 6.75 4.75 -15.83
CA GLN A 111 7.66 3.70 -15.40
C GLN A 111 7.99 3.80 -13.92
N VAL A 112 8.16 2.63 -13.30
CA VAL A 112 8.53 2.50 -11.89
C VAL A 112 10.00 2.08 -11.84
N ALA A 113 10.80 2.79 -11.06
CA ALA A 113 12.21 2.45 -10.88
C ALA A 113 12.34 1.20 -10.01
N MET A 114 13.34 0.36 -10.31
CA MET A 114 13.67 -0.79 -9.45
C MET A 114 15.15 -0.79 -9.15
N VAL A 115 15.48 -0.94 -7.87
CA VAL A 115 16.85 -0.99 -7.38
C VAL A 115 17.08 -2.34 -6.71
N PHE A 116 18.17 -3.01 -7.07
CA PHE A 116 18.60 -4.26 -6.43
C PHE A 116 19.65 -3.93 -5.40
N THR A 117 19.35 -4.27 -4.14
CA THR A 117 20.27 -3.97 -3.04
C THR A 117 21.35 -5.02 -2.87
N GLY A 118 21.09 -6.24 -3.34
CA GLY A 118 22.03 -7.37 -3.18
C GLY A 118 22.15 -7.87 -1.75
N GLN A 119 21.33 -7.37 -0.84
CA GLN A 119 21.38 -7.73 0.58
C GLN A 119 20.03 -8.16 1.10
N ARG A 120 20.04 -9.23 1.88
CA ARG A 120 18.87 -9.65 2.65
C ARG A 120 18.97 -9.06 4.04
N SER A 121 17.94 -8.34 4.46
CA SER A 121 17.91 -7.63 5.74
C SER A 121 17.06 -8.33 6.80
N PHE A 122 16.51 -9.48 6.50
CA PHE A 122 15.70 -10.24 7.45
C PHE A 122 16.53 -11.27 8.18
N LYS A 123 16.11 -11.56 9.44
CA LYS A 123 16.75 -12.57 10.27
C LYS A 123 15.82 -13.78 10.42
N HIS A 124 16.42 -14.92 10.40
CA HIS A 124 15.72 -16.19 10.60
C HIS A 124 16.33 -16.98 11.73
#